data_269a1f2d6c4d24b58677a5ee1fa27c52
#
_entry.id   269a1f2d6c4d24b58677a5ee1fa27c52
#
_cell.length_a   1.000
_cell.length_b   1.000
_cell.length_c   1.000
_cell.angle_alpha   90.00
_cell.angle_beta   90.00
_cell.angle_gamma   90.00
#
_symmetry.space_group_name_H-M   'P 1'
#
loop_
_entity.id
_entity.type
_entity.pdbx_description
1 polymer ?
#
loop_
_entity_poly.entity_id
_entity_poly.type
_entity_poly.pdbx_seq_one_letter_code
_entity_poly.pdbx_strand_id
1 'polypeptide(L)'
;MKKGKRTIYRLITPVAVITVLTIISVGIAFGGNLSEVKERGVLRHLGVPYANFVTGSGDGMDVEMIRLFAGYLGVRYEYVRTSWGEIIGDLTGKKVKPRGDNVDIIGTVPVKGDIIANGFTILPWRQKVIDYGIPTFPTQVWLVVRENSPIRPIKPGGDIEKDIAAVKALLGGRSVLGVAGTCLDPDLYGIKETGAKITLFQGNLNELAPVLIKGETDTILLDVPDTLVALEKWSGRIKVVGPVSPRQEMGCGFARTSPELRNAFNRFFEKCRKDGTYLRIVKKYYPDVFHYYPDFFKER
;
A
#
# COMPACT_ATOMS: atom_id res chain seq x y z
N MET A 1 25.82 -96.67 21.52
CA MET A 1 24.78 -95.63 21.55
C MET A 1 25.43 -94.25 21.53
N LYS A 2 25.52 -93.59 20.39
CA LYS A 2 26.09 -92.25 20.24
C LYS A 2 24.92 -91.24 19.98
N LYS A 3 24.69 -90.30 20.90
CA LYS A 3 23.73 -89.26 20.77
C LYS A 3 24.29 -88.12 19.87
N GLY A 4 23.69 -87.89 18.74
CA GLY A 4 24.03 -86.80 17.87
C GLY A 4 23.46 -85.46 18.41
N LYS A 5 24.32 -84.47 18.51
CA LYS A 5 23.92 -83.06 18.80
C LYS A 5 23.50 -82.36 17.51
N ARG A 6 22.26 -81.94 17.42
CA ARG A 6 21.78 -81.03 16.34
C ARG A 6 22.13 -79.60 16.70
N THR A 7 23.00 -78.98 15.90
CA THR A 7 23.32 -77.52 15.97
C THR A 7 22.32 -76.79 15.11
N ILE A 8 21.53 -75.89 15.74
CA ILE A 8 20.58 -75.00 15.08
C ILE A 8 21.29 -73.69 14.74
N TYR A 9 21.53 -73.45 13.46
CA TYR A 9 21.99 -72.12 12.99
C TYR A 9 20.81 -71.16 12.91
N ARG A 10 20.78 -70.15 13.74
CA ARG A 10 19.88 -69.01 13.61
C ARG A 10 20.45 -68.07 12.54
N LEU A 11 19.73 -67.93 11.43
CA LEU A 11 19.95 -66.87 10.44
C LEU A 11 19.50 -65.56 11.06
N ILE A 12 20.46 -64.65 11.28
CA ILE A 12 20.18 -63.27 11.62
C ILE A 12 20.11 -62.48 10.30
N THR A 13 18.93 -62.13 9.85
CA THR A 13 18.69 -61.20 8.72
C THR A 13 18.98 -59.78 9.20
N PRO A 14 19.90 -59.01 8.57
CA PRO A 14 20.07 -57.59 8.91
C PRO A 14 18.90 -56.79 8.39
N VAL A 15 18.13 -56.18 9.28
CA VAL A 15 17.13 -55.14 8.94
C VAL A 15 17.89 -53.87 8.61
N ALA A 16 17.96 -53.52 7.32
CA ALA A 16 18.49 -52.25 6.88
C ALA A 16 17.46 -51.16 7.21
N VAL A 17 17.76 -50.37 8.23
CA VAL A 17 17.00 -49.15 8.56
C VAL A 17 17.40 -48.07 7.54
N ILE A 18 16.56 -47.85 6.52
CA ILE A 18 16.72 -46.75 5.60
C ILE A 18 16.20 -45.50 6.32
N THR A 19 17.11 -44.70 6.87
CA THR A 19 16.78 -43.38 7.39
C THR A 19 16.60 -42.41 6.21
N VAL A 20 15.36 -42.14 5.84
CA VAL A 20 15.02 -41.09 4.86
C VAL A 20 15.27 -39.73 5.54
N LEU A 21 16.41 -39.10 5.27
CA LEU A 21 16.65 -37.71 5.62
C LEU A 21 15.79 -36.85 4.70
N THR A 22 14.62 -36.41 5.19
CA THR A 22 13.87 -35.31 4.60
C THR A 22 14.62 -34.01 4.84
N ILE A 23 15.39 -33.56 3.84
CA ILE A 23 15.98 -32.22 3.84
C ILE A 23 14.81 -31.24 3.67
N ILE A 24 14.34 -30.67 4.78
CA ILE A 24 13.44 -29.52 4.76
C ILE A 24 14.33 -28.34 4.33
N SER A 25 14.34 -28.05 3.03
CA SER A 25 14.88 -26.79 2.52
C SER A 25 13.99 -25.67 3.06
N VAL A 26 14.43 -25.03 4.13
CA VAL A 26 13.86 -23.74 4.54
C VAL A 26 14.30 -22.74 3.47
N GLY A 27 13.54 -22.68 2.38
CA GLY A 27 13.70 -21.64 1.38
C GLY A 27 13.46 -20.31 2.07
N ILE A 28 14.49 -19.46 2.13
CA ILE A 28 14.30 -18.05 2.47
C ILE A 28 13.37 -17.51 1.37
N ALA A 29 12.10 -17.29 1.70
CA ALA A 29 11.13 -16.73 0.78
C ALA A 29 11.51 -15.26 0.54
N PHE A 30 12.23 -15.00 -0.54
CA PHE A 30 12.36 -13.66 -1.08
C PHE A 30 11.03 -13.24 -1.69
N GLY A 31 10.73 -11.92 -1.69
CA GLY A 31 9.60 -11.39 -2.47
C GLY A 31 9.73 -11.87 -3.91
N GLY A 32 8.70 -12.58 -4.42
CA GLY A 32 8.82 -13.41 -5.62
C GLY A 32 9.22 -12.61 -6.85
N ASN A 33 10.38 -12.93 -7.42
CA ASN A 33 10.72 -12.50 -8.76
C ASN A 33 9.74 -13.12 -9.78
N LEU A 34 9.69 -12.64 -11.01
CA LEU A 34 8.77 -13.10 -12.04
C LEU A 34 8.82 -14.62 -12.27
N SER A 35 10.02 -15.22 -12.26
CA SER A 35 10.22 -16.67 -12.39
C SER A 35 9.56 -17.44 -11.25
N GLU A 36 9.77 -17.00 -10.01
CA GLU A 36 9.20 -17.64 -8.81
C GLU A 36 7.68 -17.53 -8.75
N VAL A 37 7.13 -16.37 -9.17
CA VAL A 37 5.67 -16.16 -9.28
C VAL A 37 5.07 -17.14 -10.30
N LYS A 38 5.72 -17.30 -11.46
CA LYS A 38 5.27 -18.23 -12.51
C LYS A 38 5.40 -19.70 -12.09
N GLU A 39 6.51 -20.07 -11.46
CA GLU A 39 6.74 -21.43 -10.97
C GLU A 39 5.72 -21.83 -9.89
N ARG A 40 5.46 -20.92 -8.95
CA ARG A 40 4.43 -21.10 -7.91
C ARG A 40 3.01 -21.08 -8.49
N GLY A 41 2.80 -20.48 -9.65
CA GLY A 41 1.48 -20.33 -10.29
C GLY A 41 0.52 -19.36 -9.57
N VAL A 42 1.03 -18.48 -8.72
CA VAL A 42 0.24 -17.55 -7.90
C VAL A 42 0.94 -16.20 -7.78
N LEU A 43 0.20 -15.10 -8.02
CA LEU A 43 0.60 -13.74 -7.71
C LEU A 43 -0.08 -13.31 -6.40
N ARG A 44 0.72 -13.03 -5.36
CA ARG A 44 0.26 -12.61 -4.03
C ARG A 44 0.22 -11.09 -3.94
N HIS A 45 -0.97 -10.52 -3.89
CA HIS A 45 -1.22 -9.09 -3.79
C HIS A 45 -1.35 -8.66 -2.33
N LEU A 46 -0.39 -7.88 -1.84
CA LEU A 46 -0.43 -7.24 -0.52
C LEU A 46 -1.29 -5.99 -0.58
N GLY A 47 -2.35 -5.94 0.21
CA GLY A 47 -3.24 -4.80 0.28
C GLY A 47 -3.78 -4.52 1.67
N VAL A 48 -3.99 -3.24 1.94
CA VAL A 48 -4.70 -2.74 3.11
C VAL A 48 -6.03 -2.19 2.63
N PRO A 49 -7.17 -2.49 3.28
CA PRO A 49 -8.44 -1.86 2.94
C PRO A 49 -8.33 -0.33 3.04
N TYR A 50 -8.51 0.34 1.90
CA TYR A 50 -8.32 1.77 1.80
C TYR A 50 -9.08 2.36 0.61
N ALA A 51 -9.96 3.34 0.89
CA ALA A 51 -10.77 4.05 -0.09
C ALA A 51 -11.40 3.09 -1.12
N ASN A 52 -11.40 3.43 -2.40
CA ASN A 52 -11.87 2.55 -3.46
C ASN A 52 -10.74 1.77 -4.16
N PHE A 53 -9.50 1.77 -3.63
CA PHE A 53 -8.41 0.94 -4.14
C PHE A 53 -8.55 -0.52 -3.72
N VAL A 54 -8.85 -0.74 -2.43
CA VAL A 54 -9.12 -2.05 -1.84
C VAL A 54 -10.32 -1.88 -0.92
N THR A 55 -11.48 -2.28 -1.36
CA THR A 55 -12.68 -2.25 -0.52
C THR A 55 -12.69 -3.46 0.42
N GLY A 56 -13.48 -3.41 1.47
CA GLY A 56 -13.61 -4.54 2.40
C GLY A 56 -14.27 -5.77 1.80
N SER A 57 -14.88 -5.65 0.59
CA SER A 57 -15.63 -6.71 -0.11
C SER A 57 -14.77 -7.55 -1.06
N GLY A 58 -13.46 -7.30 -1.12
CA GLY A 58 -12.53 -8.04 -1.99
C GLY A 58 -12.52 -7.57 -3.44
N ASP A 59 -12.97 -6.34 -3.68
CA ASP A 59 -12.91 -5.58 -4.93
C ASP A 59 -12.17 -4.24 -4.71
N GLY A 60 -12.13 -3.40 -5.73
CA GLY A 60 -11.47 -2.11 -5.73
C GLY A 60 -10.60 -1.92 -6.97
N MET A 61 -10.17 -0.68 -7.19
CA MET A 61 -9.39 -0.30 -8.37
C MET A 61 -8.12 -1.14 -8.50
N ASP A 62 -7.33 -1.23 -7.44
CA ASP A 62 -6.07 -1.97 -7.45
C ASP A 62 -6.29 -3.48 -7.45
N VAL A 63 -7.34 -3.97 -6.77
CA VAL A 63 -7.71 -5.39 -6.81
C VAL A 63 -8.06 -5.82 -8.24
N GLU A 64 -8.88 -5.03 -8.96
CA GLU A 64 -9.25 -5.32 -10.35
C GLU A 64 -8.01 -5.28 -11.26
N MET A 65 -7.15 -4.28 -11.10
CA MET A 65 -5.92 -4.14 -11.88
C MET A 65 -4.95 -5.31 -11.67
N ILE A 66 -4.73 -5.73 -10.41
CA ILE A 66 -3.79 -6.82 -10.12
C ILE A 66 -4.37 -8.20 -10.48
N ARG A 67 -5.69 -8.38 -10.44
CA ARG A 67 -6.33 -9.59 -11.01
C ARG A 67 -6.09 -9.70 -12.51
N LEU A 68 -6.23 -8.59 -13.25
CA LEU A 68 -5.92 -8.57 -14.68
C LEU A 68 -4.43 -8.83 -14.95
N PHE A 69 -3.55 -8.31 -14.09
CA PHE A 69 -2.11 -8.58 -14.19
C PHE A 69 -1.79 -10.06 -13.92
N ALA A 70 -2.40 -10.69 -12.92
CA ALA A 70 -2.25 -12.13 -12.70
C ALA A 70 -2.70 -12.95 -13.93
N GLY A 71 -3.84 -12.59 -14.54
CA GLY A 71 -4.30 -13.18 -15.81
C GLY A 71 -3.32 -12.97 -16.97
N TYR A 72 -2.73 -11.78 -17.08
CA TYR A 72 -1.68 -11.47 -18.08
C TYR A 72 -0.42 -12.34 -17.88
N LEU A 73 -0.06 -12.66 -16.64
CA LEU A 73 1.05 -13.56 -16.31
C LEU A 73 0.71 -15.05 -16.49
N GLY A 74 -0.56 -15.42 -16.62
CA GLY A 74 -1.03 -16.80 -16.67
C GLY A 74 -1.00 -17.50 -15.31
N VAL A 75 -1.17 -16.76 -14.20
CA VAL A 75 -1.14 -17.28 -12.82
C VAL A 75 -2.42 -16.94 -12.07
N ARG A 76 -2.69 -17.65 -10.96
CA ARG A 76 -3.81 -17.33 -10.07
C ARG A 76 -3.53 -16.04 -9.31
N TYR A 77 -4.58 -15.31 -8.99
CA TYR A 77 -4.57 -14.15 -8.10
C TYR A 77 -4.85 -14.58 -6.67
N GLU A 78 -4.07 -14.05 -5.70
CA GLU A 78 -4.30 -14.21 -4.28
C GLU A 78 -4.19 -12.86 -3.58
N TYR A 79 -5.22 -12.48 -2.82
CA TYR A 79 -5.18 -11.29 -1.98
C TYR A 79 -4.63 -11.64 -0.59
N VAL A 80 -3.60 -10.92 -0.17
CA VAL A 80 -2.97 -11.07 1.13
C VAL A 80 -3.19 -9.77 1.92
N ARG A 81 -4.09 -9.84 2.91
CA ARG A 81 -4.36 -8.71 3.78
C ARG A 81 -3.17 -8.41 4.67
N THR A 82 -2.81 -7.14 4.80
CA THR A 82 -1.75 -6.63 5.66
C THR A 82 -2.16 -5.34 6.35
N SER A 83 -1.22 -4.66 7.01
CA SER A 83 -1.40 -3.34 7.63
C SER A 83 -0.38 -2.33 7.09
N TRP A 84 -0.66 -1.02 7.26
CA TRP A 84 0.26 0.04 6.83
C TRP A 84 1.66 -0.08 7.46
N GLY A 85 1.75 -0.56 8.71
CA GLY A 85 3.02 -0.75 9.41
C GLY A 85 3.80 -2.00 8.99
N GLU A 86 3.13 -3.00 8.40
CA GLU A 86 3.71 -4.30 8.06
C GLU A 86 3.96 -4.49 6.56
N ILE A 87 3.24 -3.78 5.70
CA ILE A 87 3.17 -4.04 4.26
C ILE A 87 4.54 -4.07 3.56
N ILE A 88 5.47 -3.19 3.94
CA ILE A 88 6.84 -3.19 3.40
C ILE A 88 7.62 -4.41 3.90
N GLY A 89 7.44 -4.78 5.16
CA GLY A 89 8.02 -5.99 5.74
C GLY A 89 7.51 -7.24 5.05
N ASP A 90 6.20 -7.32 4.85
CA ASP A 90 5.53 -8.43 4.17
C ASP A 90 5.95 -8.59 2.70
N LEU A 91 6.41 -7.50 2.04
CA LEU A 91 6.98 -7.52 0.70
C LEU A 91 8.47 -7.87 0.68
N THR A 92 9.25 -7.30 1.60
CA THR A 92 10.72 -7.27 1.50
C THR A 92 11.45 -8.18 2.47
N GLY A 93 10.75 -8.71 3.48
CA GLY A 93 11.35 -9.40 4.61
C GLY A 93 12.04 -8.48 5.62
N LYS A 94 11.97 -7.14 5.44
CA LYS A 94 12.66 -6.14 6.28
C LYS A 94 11.64 -5.37 7.11
N LYS A 95 11.71 -5.49 8.43
CA LYS A 95 10.94 -4.63 9.32
C LYS A 95 11.54 -3.23 9.31
N VAL A 96 10.75 -2.23 8.97
CA VAL A 96 11.20 -0.85 8.76
C VAL A 96 10.56 0.11 9.75
N LYS A 97 11.26 1.22 10.06
CA LYS A 97 10.76 2.35 10.83
C LYS A 97 11.05 3.64 10.07
N PRO A 98 10.03 4.37 9.59
CA PRO A 98 10.23 5.67 8.94
C PRO A 98 10.84 6.70 9.89
N ARG A 99 11.65 7.62 9.33
CA ARG A 99 12.24 8.75 10.03
C ARG A 99 12.38 9.94 9.06
N GLY A 100 11.31 10.72 8.91
CA GLY A 100 11.19 11.73 7.87
C GLY A 100 11.37 11.10 6.48
N ASP A 101 12.26 11.64 5.65
CA ASP A 101 12.60 11.09 4.34
C ASP A 101 13.56 9.88 4.39
N ASN A 102 13.92 9.43 5.59
CA ASN A 102 14.76 8.26 5.81
C ASN A 102 13.98 7.09 6.38
N VAL A 103 14.64 5.93 6.44
CA VAL A 103 14.06 4.71 6.97
C VAL A 103 15.14 3.86 7.63
N ASP A 104 14.87 3.38 8.83
CA ASP A 104 15.74 2.47 9.55
C ASP A 104 15.23 1.02 9.35
N ILE A 105 16.13 0.08 9.11
CA ILE A 105 15.80 -1.36 9.13
C ILE A 105 16.01 -1.83 10.56
N ILE A 106 14.92 -2.27 11.21
CA ILE A 106 14.90 -2.60 12.64
C ILE A 106 14.74 -4.12 12.91
N GLY A 107 14.78 -4.94 11.86
CA GLY A 107 14.66 -6.39 11.98
C GLY A 107 14.26 -7.06 10.68
N THR A 108 13.97 -8.36 10.76
CA THR A 108 13.49 -9.19 9.65
C THR A 108 12.16 -9.83 10.00
N VAL A 109 11.36 -10.10 8.96
CA VAL A 109 10.05 -10.76 9.04
C VAL A 109 9.85 -11.67 7.84
N PRO A 110 8.96 -12.67 7.88
CA PRO A 110 8.64 -13.49 6.71
C PRO A 110 8.04 -12.66 5.57
N VAL A 111 8.40 -12.97 4.32
CA VAL A 111 7.78 -12.40 3.13
C VAL A 111 6.43 -13.08 2.88
N LYS A 112 5.37 -12.28 2.69
CA LYS A 112 4.00 -12.77 2.49
C LYS A 112 3.45 -12.51 1.09
N GLY A 113 4.01 -11.55 0.36
CA GLY A 113 3.49 -11.16 -0.94
C GLY A 113 4.54 -10.74 -1.97
N ASP A 114 4.07 -10.47 -3.18
CA ASP A 114 4.92 -10.21 -4.35
C ASP A 114 4.78 -8.79 -4.88
N ILE A 115 3.63 -8.14 -4.63
CA ILE A 115 3.30 -6.80 -5.09
C ILE A 115 2.43 -6.08 -4.05
N ILE A 116 2.72 -4.81 -3.79
CA ILE A 116 1.86 -3.91 -3.02
C ILE A 116 0.99 -3.13 -4.00
N ALA A 117 -0.35 -3.14 -3.80
CA ALA A 117 -1.27 -2.31 -4.56
C ALA A 117 -2.50 -1.97 -3.71
N ASN A 118 -2.56 -0.74 -3.21
CA ASN A 118 -3.65 -0.24 -2.37
C ASN A 118 -3.62 1.30 -2.30
N GLY A 119 -3.43 1.97 -3.46
CA GLY A 119 -3.22 3.41 -3.47
C GLY A 119 -1.93 3.79 -2.74
N PHE A 120 -0.82 3.12 -3.07
CA PHE A 120 0.41 3.22 -2.29
C PHE A 120 1.24 4.42 -2.73
N THR A 121 1.15 5.52 -1.99
CA THR A 121 1.83 6.79 -2.29
C THR A 121 3.35 6.60 -2.39
N ILE A 122 3.95 7.17 -3.43
CA ILE A 122 5.39 7.19 -3.66
C ILE A 122 6.00 8.24 -2.72
N LEU A 123 6.62 7.76 -1.63
CA LEU A 123 7.28 8.61 -0.63
C LEU A 123 8.80 8.39 -0.68
N PRO A 124 9.62 9.45 -0.44
CA PRO A 124 11.08 9.35 -0.49
C PRO A 124 11.65 8.22 0.38
N TRP A 125 11.16 8.07 1.61
CA TRP A 125 11.62 7.02 2.50
C TRP A 125 11.23 5.60 2.01
N ARG A 126 10.06 5.43 1.37
CA ARG A 126 9.63 4.14 0.81
C ARG A 126 10.52 3.73 -0.36
N GLN A 127 10.88 4.68 -1.23
CA GLN A 127 11.78 4.46 -2.36
C GLN A 127 13.20 4.01 -1.94
N LYS A 128 13.57 4.17 -0.67
CA LYS A 128 14.86 3.66 -0.15
C LYS A 128 14.84 2.16 0.10
N VAL A 129 13.69 1.53 0.20
CA VAL A 129 13.55 0.10 0.55
C VAL A 129 12.80 -0.74 -0.47
N ILE A 130 11.98 -0.11 -1.32
CA ILE A 130 11.24 -0.76 -2.40
C ILE A 130 11.40 0.01 -3.71
N ASP A 131 11.08 -0.63 -4.83
CA ASP A 131 10.91 0.01 -6.12
C ASP A 131 9.43 0.15 -6.45
N TYR A 132 9.10 1.16 -7.26
CA TYR A 132 7.76 1.37 -7.79
C TYR A 132 7.69 1.05 -9.28
N GLY A 133 6.52 0.60 -9.72
CA GLY A 133 6.15 0.62 -11.14
C GLY A 133 5.83 2.03 -11.64
N ILE A 134 5.35 2.12 -12.88
CA ILE A 134 4.81 3.37 -13.43
C ILE A 134 3.69 3.86 -12.50
N PRO A 135 3.64 5.17 -12.16
CA PRO A 135 2.58 5.73 -11.35
C PRO A 135 1.18 5.42 -11.92
N THR A 136 0.30 4.97 -11.05
CA THR A 136 -1.06 4.53 -11.42
C THR A 136 -2.15 5.50 -11.02
N PHE A 137 -1.87 6.47 -10.13
CA PHE A 137 -2.89 7.41 -9.67
C PHE A 137 -2.25 8.71 -9.16
N PRO A 138 -2.84 9.89 -9.43
CA PRO A 138 -2.38 11.16 -8.87
C PRO A 138 -2.91 11.33 -7.46
N THR A 139 -2.14 11.98 -6.59
CA THR A 139 -2.61 12.31 -5.25
C THR A 139 -1.99 13.60 -4.73
N GLN A 140 -2.47 14.04 -3.59
CA GLN A 140 -2.00 15.18 -2.82
C GLN A 140 -2.62 15.09 -1.43
N VAL A 141 -1.98 15.55 -0.39
CA VAL A 141 -2.60 15.60 0.94
C VAL A 141 -3.27 16.93 1.15
N TRP A 142 -4.54 16.88 1.54
CA TRP A 142 -5.39 18.04 1.80
C TRP A 142 -5.77 18.15 3.26
N LEU A 143 -5.93 19.39 3.72
CA LEU A 143 -6.56 19.69 5.00
C LEU A 143 -8.09 19.66 4.81
N VAL A 144 -8.76 18.85 5.61
CA VAL A 144 -10.22 18.70 5.59
C VAL A 144 -10.81 19.06 6.96
N VAL A 145 -11.94 19.75 6.93
CA VAL A 145 -12.67 20.22 8.12
C VAL A 145 -14.16 19.90 8.00
N ARG A 146 -14.89 19.97 9.13
CA ARG A 146 -16.36 19.92 9.08
C ARG A 146 -16.93 21.09 8.27
N GLU A 147 -18.06 20.88 7.61
CA GLU A 147 -18.73 21.93 6.81
C GLU A 147 -19.00 23.20 7.62
N ASN A 148 -19.46 23.07 8.87
CA ASN A 148 -19.74 24.18 9.77
C ASN A 148 -18.49 24.79 10.46
N SER A 149 -17.29 24.33 10.13
CA SER A 149 -16.05 24.89 10.66
C SER A 149 -15.88 26.35 10.23
N PRO A 150 -15.37 27.24 11.13
CA PRO A 150 -15.02 28.60 10.78
C PRO A 150 -13.83 28.72 9.83
N ILE A 151 -13.05 27.64 9.67
CA ILE A 151 -11.95 27.58 8.69
C ILE A 151 -12.58 27.55 7.29
N ARG A 152 -12.21 28.50 6.46
CA ARG A 152 -12.70 28.61 5.07
C ARG A 152 -11.68 28.02 4.10
N PRO A 153 -12.14 27.43 2.98
CA PRO A 153 -11.27 27.05 1.89
C PRO A 153 -10.43 28.25 1.42
N ILE A 154 -9.17 28.01 1.10
CA ILE A 154 -8.35 29.01 0.43
C ILE A 154 -8.81 29.18 -1.03
N LYS A 155 -8.46 30.30 -1.64
CA LYS A 155 -8.56 30.47 -3.10
C LYS A 155 -7.22 30.06 -3.71
N PRO A 156 -7.16 28.98 -4.54
CA PRO A 156 -5.92 28.58 -5.17
C PRO A 156 -5.32 29.71 -5.99
N GLY A 157 -4.05 30.01 -5.75
CA GLY A 157 -3.32 31.11 -6.41
C GLY A 157 -2.54 30.68 -7.65
N GLY A 158 -2.54 29.38 -7.99
CA GLY A 158 -1.73 28.80 -9.07
C GLY A 158 -0.25 28.53 -8.69
N ASP A 159 0.17 28.97 -7.50
CA ASP A 159 1.46 28.67 -6.91
C ASP A 159 1.26 27.73 -5.71
N ILE A 160 1.61 26.47 -5.88
CA ILE A 160 1.34 25.41 -4.90
C ILE A 160 2.00 25.66 -3.55
N GLU A 161 3.20 26.24 -3.54
CA GLU A 161 3.92 26.50 -2.29
C GLU A 161 3.25 27.61 -1.48
N LYS A 162 2.73 28.64 -2.16
CA LYS A 162 1.92 29.71 -1.51
C LYS A 162 0.60 29.19 -1.01
N ASP A 163 -0.05 28.31 -1.76
CA ASP A 163 -1.31 27.68 -1.36
C ASP A 163 -1.11 26.80 -0.11
N ILE A 164 -0.04 25.99 -0.08
CA ILE A 164 0.36 25.20 1.09
C ILE A 164 0.64 26.12 2.30
N ALA A 165 1.41 27.19 2.12
CA ALA A 165 1.71 28.13 3.19
C ALA A 165 0.43 28.80 3.73
N ALA A 166 -0.50 29.17 2.87
CA ALA A 166 -1.80 29.76 3.26
C ALA A 166 -2.64 28.79 4.10
N VAL A 167 -2.68 27.48 3.72
CA VAL A 167 -3.38 26.46 4.50
C VAL A 167 -2.73 26.25 5.85
N LYS A 168 -1.40 26.13 5.89
CA LYS A 168 -0.63 25.94 7.12
C LYS A 168 -0.80 27.10 8.10
N ALA A 169 -0.91 28.34 7.63
CA ALA A 169 -1.15 29.51 8.46
C ALA A 169 -2.49 29.45 9.24
N LEU A 170 -3.42 28.61 8.84
CA LEU A 170 -4.72 28.41 9.51
C LEU A 170 -4.65 27.42 10.69
N LEU A 171 -3.53 26.72 10.90
CA LEU A 171 -3.43 25.59 11.81
C LEU A 171 -3.02 25.95 13.25
N GLY A 172 -2.53 27.17 13.49
CA GLY A 172 -2.08 27.59 14.83
C GLY A 172 -3.11 27.34 15.93
N GLY A 173 -2.73 26.57 16.95
CA GLY A 173 -3.57 26.21 18.11
C GLY A 173 -4.68 25.19 17.85
N ARG A 174 -4.88 24.73 16.61
CA ARG A 174 -5.93 23.79 16.23
C ARG A 174 -5.45 22.34 16.33
N SER A 175 -6.39 21.41 16.55
CA SER A 175 -6.08 19.99 16.50
C SER A 175 -6.00 19.50 15.05
N VAL A 176 -4.95 18.75 14.74
CA VAL A 176 -4.72 18.11 13.44
C VAL A 176 -4.55 16.62 13.66
N LEU A 177 -5.40 15.82 13.06
CA LEU A 177 -5.33 14.37 13.09
C LEU A 177 -4.66 13.87 11.81
N GLY A 178 -3.62 13.05 11.96
CA GLY A 178 -2.90 12.38 10.88
C GLY A 178 -2.57 10.95 11.25
N VAL A 179 -1.84 10.23 10.40
CA VAL A 179 -1.51 8.80 10.60
C VAL A 179 -0.03 8.56 10.36
N ALA A 180 0.68 8.18 11.41
CA ALA A 180 2.12 7.94 11.36
C ALA A 180 2.50 6.86 10.34
N GLY A 181 3.63 7.05 9.64
CA GLY A 181 4.18 6.09 8.68
C GLY A 181 3.40 5.96 7.36
N THR A 182 2.39 6.80 7.15
CA THR A 182 1.62 6.89 5.90
C THR A 182 1.89 8.23 5.18
N CYS A 183 1.23 8.46 4.05
CA CYS A 183 1.24 9.80 3.42
C CYS A 183 0.51 10.86 4.24
N LEU A 184 -0.27 10.46 5.24
CA LEU A 184 -1.00 11.36 6.15
C LEU A 184 -0.21 11.66 7.44
N ASP A 185 1.08 11.33 7.47
CA ASP A 185 1.95 11.63 8.61
C ASP A 185 2.24 13.14 8.66
N PRO A 186 1.80 13.86 9.72
CA PRO A 186 2.02 15.31 9.81
C PRO A 186 3.49 15.72 9.79
N ASP A 187 4.40 14.84 10.22
CA ASP A 187 5.84 15.13 10.25
C ASP A 187 6.44 15.27 8.83
N LEU A 188 5.78 14.68 7.79
CA LEU A 188 6.21 14.84 6.40
C LEU A 188 6.02 16.26 5.86
N TYR A 189 5.14 17.05 6.48
CA TYR A 189 4.69 18.33 5.93
C TYR A 189 4.97 19.52 6.83
N GLY A 190 5.76 19.36 7.89
CA GLY A 190 6.08 20.44 8.81
C GLY A 190 4.82 21.02 9.49
N ILE A 191 3.86 20.17 9.85
CA ILE A 191 2.62 20.60 10.53
C ILE A 191 2.93 21.05 11.96
N LYS A 192 3.92 20.45 12.61
CA LYS A 192 4.31 20.79 13.97
C LYS A 192 4.77 22.26 14.10
N GLU A 193 5.47 22.76 13.09
CA GLU A 193 6.02 24.13 13.05
C GLU A 193 4.92 25.21 12.96
N THR A 194 3.68 24.81 12.62
CA THR A 194 2.53 25.75 12.59
C THR A 194 1.95 26.06 13.97
N GLY A 195 2.41 25.37 15.04
CA GLY A 195 1.81 25.45 16.38
C GLY A 195 0.50 24.65 16.50
N ALA A 196 0.23 23.74 15.57
CA ALA A 196 -0.90 22.81 15.64
C ALA A 196 -0.73 21.77 16.77
N LYS A 197 -1.84 21.33 17.32
CA LYS A 197 -1.90 20.21 18.28
C LYS A 197 -2.07 18.91 17.51
N ILE A 198 -0.97 18.20 17.26
CA ILE A 198 -0.99 16.96 16.47
C ILE A 198 -1.49 15.78 17.31
N THR A 199 -2.40 15.02 16.74
CA THR A 199 -2.82 13.71 17.24
C THR A 199 -2.59 12.66 16.15
N LEU A 200 -2.02 11.52 16.51
CA LEU A 200 -1.80 10.40 15.60
C LEU A 200 -2.88 9.34 15.81
N PHE A 201 -3.67 9.14 14.76
CA PHE A 201 -4.75 8.17 14.76
C PHE A 201 -4.21 6.74 14.66
N GLN A 202 -4.78 5.83 15.46
CA GLN A 202 -4.36 4.42 15.52
C GLN A 202 -5.36 3.46 14.84
N GLY A 203 -6.42 4.00 14.24
CA GLY A 203 -7.46 3.22 13.57
C GLY A 203 -7.23 3.06 12.06
N ASN A 204 -8.28 2.61 11.38
CA ASN A 204 -8.29 2.50 9.92
C ASN A 204 -8.41 3.90 9.28
N LEU A 205 -7.69 4.16 8.19
CA LEU A 205 -7.75 5.45 7.46
C LEU A 205 -9.18 5.85 7.07
N ASN A 206 -10.00 4.89 6.68
CA ASN A 206 -11.41 5.13 6.32
C ASN A 206 -12.28 5.66 7.49
N GLU A 207 -11.76 5.67 8.73
CA GLU A 207 -12.44 6.17 9.92
C GLU A 207 -12.12 7.65 10.23
N LEU A 208 -11.14 8.25 9.54
CA LEU A 208 -10.72 9.65 9.79
C LEU A 208 -11.87 10.64 9.58
N ALA A 209 -12.60 10.55 8.46
CA ALA A 209 -13.75 11.43 8.19
C ALA A 209 -14.89 11.24 9.23
N PRO A 210 -15.30 10.03 9.64
CA PRO A 210 -16.17 9.82 10.78
C PRO A 210 -15.72 10.49 12.09
N VAL A 211 -14.44 10.40 12.45
CA VAL A 211 -13.87 11.04 13.64
C VAL A 211 -13.99 12.57 13.57
N LEU A 212 -13.65 13.16 12.41
CA LEU A 212 -13.85 14.58 12.16
C LEU A 212 -15.32 15.00 12.30
N ILE A 213 -16.25 14.26 11.68
CA ILE A 213 -17.68 14.55 11.69
C ILE A 213 -18.27 14.51 13.09
N LYS A 214 -17.79 13.59 13.96
CA LYS A 214 -18.19 13.52 15.38
C LYS A 214 -17.66 14.69 16.22
N GLY A 215 -16.68 15.45 15.71
CA GLY A 215 -16.09 16.59 16.41
C GLY A 215 -14.95 16.23 17.37
N GLU A 216 -14.37 15.04 17.23
CA GLU A 216 -13.25 14.58 18.06
C GLU A 216 -11.92 15.29 17.71
N THR A 217 -11.87 15.96 16.56
CA THR A 217 -10.76 16.82 16.10
C THR A 217 -11.30 18.02 15.34
N ASP A 218 -10.50 19.10 15.20
CA ASP A 218 -10.86 20.26 14.39
C ASP A 218 -10.63 20.00 12.90
N THR A 219 -9.51 19.33 12.58
CA THR A 219 -9.06 19.10 11.21
C THR A 219 -8.46 17.69 11.08
N ILE A 220 -8.49 17.17 9.85
CA ILE A 220 -7.81 15.93 9.47
C ILE A 220 -6.98 16.13 8.21
N LEU A 221 -5.95 15.32 8.06
CA LEU A 221 -5.24 15.14 6.80
C LEU A 221 -5.89 13.98 6.05
N LEU A 222 -6.28 14.22 4.80
CA LEU A 222 -6.72 13.19 3.86
C LEU A 222 -5.97 13.37 2.54
N ASP A 223 -5.67 12.29 1.87
CA ASP A 223 -5.22 12.40 0.48
C ASP A 223 -6.40 12.46 -0.50
N VAL A 224 -6.10 12.72 -1.76
CA VAL A 224 -7.13 12.95 -2.78
C VAL A 224 -8.12 11.79 -2.88
N PRO A 225 -7.70 10.51 -3.05
CA PRO A 225 -8.66 9.42 -3.24
C PRO A 225 -9.57 9.21 -2.02
N ASP A 226 -9.04 9.32 -0.81
CA ASP A 226 -9.84 9.19 0.41
C ASP A 226 -10.78 10.39 0.59
N THR A 227 -10.32 11.59 0.23
CA THR A 227 -11.16 12.81 0.24
C THR A 227 -12.32 12.69 -0.74
N LEU A 228 -12.10 12.19 -1.96
CA LEU A 228 -13.18 12.03 -2.95
C LEU A 228 -14.25 11.05 -2.45
N VAL A 229 -13.84 9.91 -1.89
CA VAL A 229 -14.75 8.95 -1.27
C VAL A 229 -15.49 9.54 -0.07
N ALA A 230 -14.80 10.34 0.75
CA ALA A 230 -15.40 10.97 1.91
C ALA A 230 -16.40 12.05 1.53
N LEU A 231 -16.14 12.87 0.51
CA LEU A 231 -17.06 13.89 -0.01
C LEU A 231 -18.32 13.28 -0.60
N GLU A 232 -18.20 12.15 -1.31
CA GLU A 232 -19.35 11.42 -1.83
C GLU A 232 -20.20 10.85 -0.68
N LYS A 233 -19.57 10.13 0.24
CA LYS A 233 -20.25 9.40 1.32
C LYS A 233 -20.87 10.31 2.37
N TRP A 234 -20.25 11.44 2.66
CA TRP A 234 -20.65 12.42 3.68
C TRP A 234 -20.85 13.82 3.07
N SER A 235 -21.55 13.88 1.94
CA SER A 235 -21.86 15.13 1.24
C SER A 235 -22.45 16.18 2.18
N GLY A 236 -21.94 17.42 2.12
CA GLY A 236 -22.40 18.53 2.96
C GLY A 236 -21.99 18.42 4.45
N ARG A 237 -21.19 17.43 4.85
CA ARG A 237 -20.71 17.28 6.23
C ARG A 237 -19.27 17.73 6.42
N ILE A 238 -18.47 17.70 5.37
CA ILE A 238 -17.05 18.06 5.34
C ILE A 238 -16.75 18.94 4.13
N LYS A 239 -15.67 19.71 4.24
CA LYS A 239 -15.12 20.51 3.14
C LYS A 239 -13.60 20.48 3.12
N VAL A 240 -13.03 20.61 1.94
CA VAL A 240 -11.58 20.73 1.72
C VAL A 240 -11.18 22.18 1.93
N VAL A 241 -10.15 22.43 2.73
CA VAL A 241 -9.58 23.77 2.94
C VAL A 241 -8.53 24.08 1.88
N GLY A 242 -7.69 23.12 1.56
CA GLY A 242 -6.64 23.24 0.55
C GLY A 242 -5.48 22.24 0.80
N PRO A 243 -4.41 22.33 0.00
CA PRO A 243 -3.30 21.41 0.05
C PRO A 243 -2.35 21.68 1.24
N VAL A 244 -1.80 20.61 1.81
CA VAL A 244 -0.69 20.65 2.77
C VAL A 244 0.59 20.04 2.21
N SER A 245 0.49 19.38 1.06
CA SER A 245 1.61 18.80 0.33
C SER A 245 1.67 19.29 -1.12
N PRO A 246 2.82 19.22 -1.81
CA PRO A 246 2.87 19.27 -3.26
C PRO A 246 2.09 18.09 -3.87
N ARG A 247 1.90 18.10 -5.19
CA ARG A 247 1.34 16.96 -5.91
C ARG A 247 2.23 15.75 -5.75
N GLN A 248 1.62 14.59 -5.54
CA GLN A 248 2.26 13.30 -5.35
C GLN A 248 1.63 12.28 -6.30
N GLU A 249 2.21 11.11 -6.35
CA GLU A 249 1.73 10.00 -7.17
C GLU A 249 1.64 8.72 -6.32
N MET A 250 0.77 7.82 -6.73
CA MET A 250 0.65 6.48 -6.20
C MET A 250 1.09 5.46 -7.25
N GLY A 251 1.59 4.32 -6.80
CA GLY A 251 2.01 3.26 -7.70
C GLY A 251 2.10 1.92 -6.99
N CYS A 252 2.20 0.84 -7.76
CA CYS A 252 2.44 -0.48 -7.22
C CYS A 252 3.88 -0.61 -6.73
N GLY A 253 4.07 -1.19 -5.53
CA GLY A 253 5.36 -1.42 -4.92
C GLY A 253 5.89 -2.83 -5.17
N PHE A 254 7.20 -2.96 -5.40
CA PHE A 254 7.91 -4.21 -5.67
C PHE A 254 9.16 -4.31 -4.79
N ALA A 255 9.52 -5.53 -4.40
CA ALA A 255 10.83 -5.74 -3.78
C ALA A 255 11.93 -5.37 -4.79
N ARG A 256 13.03 -4.75 -4.33
CA ARG A 256 14.18 -4.39 -5.18
C ARG A 256 14.84 -5.60 -5.84
N THR A 257 14.63 -6.77 -5.26
CA THR A 257 15.08 -8.07 -5.81
C THR A 257 14.18 -8.61 -6.91
N SER A 258 13.09 -7.90 -7.27
CA SER A 258 12.07 -8.37 -8.24
C SER A 258 11.92 -7.43 -9.46
N PRO A 259 13.03 -7.00 -10.12
CA PRO A 259 12.96 -6.05 -11.22
C PRO A 259 12.20 -6.60 -12.43
N GLU A 260 12.24 -7.93 -12.69
CA GLU A 260 11.53 -8.54 -13.80
C GLU A 260 10.01 -8.52 -13.59
N LEU A 261 9.54 -8.73 -12.36
CA LEU A 261 8.12 -8.64 -12.03
C LEU A 261 7.62 -7.20 -12.19
N ARG A 262 8.38 -6.21 -11.71
CA ARG A 262 8.09 -4.79 -11.92
C ARG A 262 8.03 -4.44 -13.42
N ASN A 263 9.01 -4.88 -14.20
CA ASN A 263 9.05 -4.61 -15.63
C ASN A 263 7.89 -5.31 -16.38
N ALA A 264 7.49 -6.50 -15.95
CA ALA A 264 6.30 -7.19 -16.49
C ALA A 264 5.02 -6.40 -16.17
N PHE A 265 4.89 -5.88 -14.93
CA PHE A 265 3.78 -5.01 -14.56
C PHE A 265 3.74 -3.74 -15.41
N ASN A 266 4.87 -3.07 -15.60
CA ASN A 266 4.93 -1.85 -16.40
C ASN A 266 4.47 -2.10 -17.84
N ARG A 267 4.92 -3.19 -18.49
CA ARG A 267 4.43 -3.57 -19.83
C ARG A 267 2.92 -3.87 -19.88
N PHE A 268 2.43 -4.57 -18.88
CA PHE A 268 1.00 -4.83 -18.74
C PHE A 268 0.20 -3.53 -18.55
N PHE A 269 0.66 -2.65 -17.67
CA PHE A 269 0.01 -1.39 -17.37
C PHE A 269 -0.03 -0.46 -18.60
N GLU A 270 1.06 -0.36 -19.33
CA GLU A 270 1.13 0.36 -20.62
C GLU A 270 0.12 -0.18 -21.65
N LYS A 271 -0.03 -1.51 -21.72
CA LYS A 271 -1.08 -2.11 -22.56
C LYS A 271 -2.46 -1.67 -22.12
N CYS A 272 -2.77 -1.73 -20.80
CA CYS A 272 -4.06 -1.33 -20.26
C CYS A 272 -4.38 0.16 -20.48
N ARG A 273 -3.34 1.01 -20.52
CA ARG A 273 -3.47 2.43 -20.87
C ARG A 273 -3.85 2.59 -22.34
N LYS A 274 -3.14 1.90 -23.23
CA LYS A 274 -3.35 1.99 -24.70
C LYS A 274 -4.71 1.44 -25.14
N ASP A 275 -5.21 0.38 -24.51
CA ASP A 275 -6.47 -0.25 -24.89
C ASP A 275 -7.69 0.30 -24.12
N GLY A 276 -7.48 1.32 -23.28
CA GLY A 276 -8.53 2.00 -22.51
C GLY A 276 -9.00 1.24 -21.25
N THR A 277 -8.46 0.05 -20.97
CA THR A 277 -8.82 -0.75 -19.78
C THR A 277 -8.56 0.02 -18.50
N TYR A 278 -7.39 0.67 -18.39
CA TYR A 278 -7.04 1.48 -17.23
C TYR A 278 -8.04 2.62 -16.98
N LEU A 279 -8.34 3.43 -18.01
CA LEU A 279 -9.28 4.56 -17.87
C LEU A 279 -10.69 4.11 -17.50
N ARG A 280 -11.14 2.95 -18.02
CA ARG A 280 -12.44 2.37 -17.66
C ARG A 280 -12.47 1.98 -16.17
N ILE A 281 -11.40 1.41 -15.63
CA ILE A 281 -11.29 1.05 -14.22
C ILE A 281 -11.27 2.31 -13.35
N VAL A 282 -10.46 3.32 -13.70
CA VAL A 282 -10.42 4.59 -12.96
C VAL A 282 -11.79 5.25 -12.94
N LYS A 283 -12.49 5.34 -14.08
CA LYS A 283 -13.85 5.93 -14.17
C LYS A 283 -14.87 5.19 -13.30
N LYS A 284 -14.71 3.87 -13.13
CA LYS A 284 -15.59 3.06 -12.30
C LYS A 284 -15.44 3.38 -10.81
N TYR A 285 -14.23 3.61 -10.34
CA TYR A 285 -13.94 3.75 -8.91
C TYR A 285 -13.73 5.21 -8.45
N TYR A 286 -13.29 6.09 -9.35
CA TYR A 286 -12.95 7.48 -9.07
C TYR A 286 -13.37 8.41 -10.23
N PRO A 287 -14.68 8.51 -10.56
CA PRO A 287 -15.14 9.32 -11.70
C PRO A 287 -14.72 10.79 -11.60
N ASP A 288 -14.69 11.34 -10.39
CA ASP A 288 -14.43 12.76 -10.16
C ASP A 288 -12.93 13.13 -10.23
N VAL A 289 -12.02 12.16 -10.20
CA VAL A 289 -10.56 12.45 -10.22
C VAL A 289 -10.14 13.18 -11.48
N PHE A 290 -10.83 12.96 -12.60
CA PHE A 290 -10.55 13.61 -13.88
C PHE A 290 -10.80 15.12 -13.85
N HIS A 291 -11.67 15.58 -12.95
CA HIS A 291 -11.91 17.01 -12.75
C HIS A 291 -10.71 17.68 -12.06
N TYR A 292 -10.10 17.03 -11.09
CA TYR A 292 -8.99 17.58 -10.30
C TYR A 292 -7.61 17.38 -10.97
N TYR A 293 -7.45 16.29 -11.72
CA TYR A 293 -6.16 15.89 -12.31
C TYR A 293 -6.31 15.51 -13.80
N PRO A 294 -6.89 16.37 -14.66
CA PRO A 294 -7.12 16.03 -16.06
C PRO A 294 -5.81 15.70 -16.81
N ASP A 295 -4.72 16.39 -16.48
CA ASP A 295 -3.45 16.23 -17.19
C ASP A 295 -2.76 14.89 -16.88
N PHE A 296 -2.89 14.37 -15.66
CA PHE A 296 -2.35 13.05 -15.32
C PHE A 296 -2.86 11.94 -16.24
N PHE A 297 -4.10 12.03 -16.69
CA PHE A 297 -4.76 11.03 -17.53
C PHE A 297 -4.63 11.29 -19.03
N LYS A 298 -4.23 12.51 -19.45
CA LYS A 298 -4.03 12.89 -20.85
C LYS A 298 -2.61 12.56 -21.35
N GLU A 299 -1.62 12.78 -20.52
CA GLU A 299 -0.19 12.73 -20.89
C GLU A 299 0.42 11.33 -20.79
N ARG A 300 -0.32 10.33 -20.36
CA ARG A 300 0.25 9.00 -20.04
C ARG A 300 -0.45 7.90 -20.81
#